data_8c4cf551da681f08dc5e7dd1079c9f72
#
_entry.id   8c4cf551da681f08dc5e7dd1079c9f72
#
_cell.length_a   1.000
_cell.length_b   1.000
_cell.length_c   1.000
_cell.angle_alpha   90.00
_cell.angle_beta   90.00
_cell.angle_gamma   90.00
#
_symmetry.space_group_name_H-M   'P 1'
#
loop_
_entity.id
_entity.type
_entity.pdbx_description
1 polymer ?
#
loop_
_entity_poly.entity_id
_entity_poly.type
_entity_poly.pdbx_seq_one_letter_code
_entity_poly.pdbx_strand_id
1 'polypeptide(L)'
;MNVMHVFIASTAALLIFGSGAAKAGETTNELGALACINDKWDVKEPEKGHKLIDYAGRCIGIPDDPAAPKYTEDCVGKYEFMPDESWKGSGTCTLLFKSGDKMTDSWEEGSHLKESTYKITGGTGKYDGASGGGTYTLEELRDTLLGGRYKGTIQLP
;
A
#
# COMPACT_ATOMS: atom_id res chain seq x y z
N MET A 1 20.28 39.50 71.40
CA MET A 1 20.95 39.16 70.15
C MET A 1 20.27 37.87 69.61
N ASN A 2 19.28 38.05 68.73
CA ASN A 2 18.50 36.92 68.13
C ASN A 2 19.12 36.50 66.84
N VAL A 3 19.59 35.24 66.75
CA VAL A 3 20.12 34.64 65.54
C VAL A 3 18.96 33.92 64.81
N MET A 4 18.59 34.48 63.69
CA MET A 4 17.51 33.96 62.81
C MET A 4 18.10 32.90 61.90
N HIS A 5 17.70 31.62 62.07
CA HIS A 5 18.07 30.53 61.18
C HIS A 5 17.15 30.53 59.98
N VAL A 6 17.73 30.74 58.79
CA VAL A 6 17.04 30.59 57.48
C VAL A 6 17.19 29.16 57.04
N PHE A 7 16.07 28.43 56.98
CA PHE A 7 15.99 27.11 56.31
C PHE A 7 15.77 27.30 54.82
N ILE A 8 16.73 26.91 54.03
CA ILE A 8 16.60 26.83 52.57
C ILE A 8 16.03 25.45 52.26
N ALA A 9 14.76 25.40 51.82
CA ALA A 9 14.12 24.19 51.30
C ALA A 9 14.47 24.02 49.84
N SER A 10 15.31 23.05 49.52
CA SER A 10 15.61 22.63 48.15
C SER A 10 14.50 21.74 47.62
N THR A 11 13.69 22.27 46.73
CA THR A 11 12.70 21.49 45.98
C THR A 11 13.40 20.78 44.79
N ALA A 12 13.61 19.49 44.93
CA ALA A 12 14.05 18.64 43.82
C ALA A 12 12.87 18.41 42.88
N ALA A 13 12.91 19.00 41.68
CA ALA A 13 11.95 18.72 40.62
C ALA A 13 12.27 17.35 40.01
N LEU A 14 11.43 16.35 40.26
CA LEU A 14 11.46 15.05 39.61
C LEU A 14 10.96 15.22 38.17
N LEU A 15 11.87 15.23 37.21
CA LEU A 15 11.53 15.11 35.77
C LEU A 15 11.10 13.66 35.50
N ILE A 16 9.80 13.42 35.47
CA ILE A 16 9.24 12.17 35.01
C ILE A 16 9.36 12.18 33.49
N PHE A 17 10.40 11.54 32.92
CA PHE A 17 10.45 11.17 31.53
C PHE A 17 9.39 10.09 31.33
N GLY A 18 8.21 10.50 30.92
CA GLY A 18 7.20 9.59 30.38
C GLY A 18 7.76 8.91 29.15
N SER A 19 8.23 7.67 29.30
CA SER A 19 8.48 6.77 28.19
C SER A 19 7.14 6.54 27.50
N GLY A 20 6.85 7.34 26.47
CA GLY A 20 5.75 7.04 25.56
C GLY A 20 6.02 5.67 24.95
N ALA A 21 5.41 4.61 25.48
CA ALA A 21 5.34 3.34 24.79
C ALA A 21 4.71 3.65 23.44
N ALA A 22 5.47 3.47 22.34
CA ALA A 22 4.93 3.49 21.00
C ALA A 22 3.77 2.46 21.00
N LYS A 23 2.56 2.94 20.78
CA LYS A 23 1.38 2.08 20.67
C LYS A 23 1.65 1.22 19.46
N ALA A 24 1.78 -0.10 19.62
CA ALA A 24 1.92 -1.02 18.49
C ALA A 24 0.79 -0.71 17.52
N GLY A 25 1.13 -0.44 16.25
CA GLY A 25 0.19 0.02 15.25
C GLY A 25 -0.98 -0.97 15.09
N GLU A 26 -2.14 -0.43 14.83
CA GLU A 26 -3.35 -1.23 14.63
C GLU A 26 -3.23 -1.99 13.31
N THR A 27 -3.36 -3.32 13.37
CA THR A 27 -3.43 -4.16 12.17
C THR A 27 -4.88 -4.36 11.78
N THR A 28 -5.23 -3.95 10.58
CA THR A 28 -6.58 -4.08 10.02
C THR A 28 -6.56 -5.09 8.87
N ASN A 29 -7.51 -6.03 8.88
CA ASN A 29 -7.75 -6.88 7.71
C ASN A 29 -8.46 -6.09 6.63
N GLU A 30 -8.03 -6.27 5.40
CA GLU A 30 -8.65 -5.67 4.23
C GLU A 30 -9.20 -6.73 3.30
N LEU A 31 -10.40 -6.48 2.80
CA LEU A 31 -11.08 -7.28 1.81
C LEU A 31 -11.94 -6.34 0.96
N GLY A 32 -11.92 -6.51 -0.34
CA GLY A 32 -12.70 -5.63 -1.21
C GLY A 32 -12.65 -6.03 -2.68
N ALA A 33 -13.31 -5.22 -3.49
CA ALA A 33 -13.35 -5.34 -4.94
C ALA A 33 -12.46 -4.28 -5.59
N LEU A 34 -11.92 -4.63 -6.77
CA LEU A 34 -11.24 -3.72 -7.68
C LEU A 34 -12.01 -3.63 -9.00
N ALA A 35 -12.09 -2.43 -9.56
CA ALA A 35 -12.48 -2.21 -10.93
C ALA A 35 -11.40 -1.33 -11.57
N CYS A 36 -10.75 -1.86 -12.60
CA CYS A 36 -9.55 -1.26 -13.20
C CYS A 36 -9.72 -1.03 -14.70
N ILE A 37 -8.96 -0.09 -15.21
CA ILE A 37 -8.82 0.16 -16.65
C ILE A 37 -7.34 0.26 -17.00
N ASN A 38 -6.93 -0.40 -18.07
CA ASN A 38 -5.59 -0.26 -18.65
C ASN A 38 -5.55 0.99 -19.53
N ASP A 39 -4.83 2.02 -19.10
CA ASP A 39 -4.65 3.26 -19.84
C ASP A 39 -3.51 3.16 -20.86
N LYS A 40 -2.53 2.30 -20.58
CA LYS A 40 -1.34 2.10 -21.39
C LYS A 40 -0.93 0.63 -21.38
N TRP A 41 -0.68 0.11 -22.59
CA TRP A 41 -0.18 -1.24 -22.82
C TRP A 41 0.76 -1.23 -24.04
N ASP A 42 1.95 -0.63 -23.86
CA ASP A 42 2.93 -0.46 -24.95
C ASP A 42 3.80 -1.69 -25.08
N VAL A 43 3.61 -2.43 -26.18
CA VAL A 43 4.31 -3.68 -26.44
C VAL A 43 5.54 -3.46 -27.31
N LYS A 44 6.68 -4.00 -26.90
CA LYS A 44 7.90 -4.16 -27.69
C LYS A 44 8.19 -5.65 -27.81
N GLU A 45 8.51 -6.13 -29.00
CA GLU A 45 8.87 -7.53 -29.25
C GLU A 45 10.31 -7.56 -29.81
N PRO A 46 11.35 -7.60 -28.93
CA PRO A 46 12.75 -7.60 -29.34
C PRO A 46 13.13 -8.84 -30.15
N GLU A 47 12.46 -9.96 -29.90
CA GLU A 47 12.58 -11.22 -30.64
C GLU A 47 11.25 -11.98 -30.61
N LYS A 48 11.06 -12.88 -31.53
CA LYS A 48 9.78 -13.59 -31.72
C LYS A 48 9.33 -14.30 -30.43
N GLY A 49 8.13 -13.89 -29.94
CA GLY A 49 7.50 -14.45 -28.75
C GLY A 49 8.02 -13.85 -27.43
N HIS A 50 9.07 -13.02 -27.44
CA HIS A 50 9.52 -12.28 -26.26
C HIS A 50 8.93 -10.87 -26.28
N LYS A 51 8.01 -10.57 -25.38
CA LYS A 51 7.35 -9.27 -25.32
C LYS A 51 7.67 -8.54 -24.02
N LEU A 52 8.06 -7.30 -24.16
CA LEU A 52 8.25 -6.35 -23.06
C LEU A 52 7.14 -5.32 -23.13
N ILE A 53 6.46 -5.07 -22.01
CA ILE A 53 5.31 -4.17 -21.97
C ILE A 53 5.53 -3.09 -20.94
N ASP A 54 5.39 -1.84 -21.34
CA ASP A 54 5.27 -0.70 -20.42
C ASP A 54 3.79 -0.49 -20.14
N TYR A 55 3.42 -0.62 -18.86
CA TYR A 55 2.05 -0.60 -18.35
C TYR A 55 1.74 0.66 -17.55
N ALA A 56 0.53 1.19 -17.72
CA ALA A 56 -0.13 2.06 -16.78
C ALA A 56 -1.62 1.78 -16.73
N GLY A 57 -2.20 1.86 -15.55
CA GLY A 57 -3.63 1.64 -15.35
C GLY A 57 -4.15 2.35 -14.12
N ARG A 58 -5.48 2.45 -14.04
CA ARG A 58 -6.17 3.06 -12.91
C ARG A 58 -7.22 2.12 -12.38
N CYS A 59 -7.36 2.09 -11.05
CA CYS A 59 -8.38 1.31 -10.38
C CYS A 59 -9.22 2.15 -9.43
N ILE A 60 -10.38 1.61 -9.08
CA ILE A 60 -11.19 2.03 -7.95
C ILE A 60 -11.23 0.86 -6.98
N GLY A 61 -10.79 1.11 -5.74
CA GLY A 61 -10.89 0.15 -4.65
C GLY A 61 -12.16 0.39 -3.83
N ILE A 62 -12.91 -0.69 -3.65
CA ILE A 62 -14.19 -0.69 -2.91
C ILE A 62 -14.07 -1.73 -1.79
N PRO A 63 -13.69 -1.30 -0.56
CA PRO A 63 -13.67 -2.20 0.59
C PRO A 63 -15.04 -2.81 0.88
N ASP A 64 -15.06 -4.06 1.37
CA ASP A 64 -16.29 -4.73 1.79
C ASP A 64 -16.84 -4.12 3.08
N ASP A 65 -15.97 -3.62 3.97
CA ASP A 65 -16.39 -2.83 5.12
C ASP A 65 -16.88 -1.46 4.65
N PRO A 66 -18.16 -1.13 4.82
CA PRO A 66 -18.72 0.16 4.40
C PRO A 66 -18.13 1.37 5.16
N ALA A 67 -17.51 1.15 6.33
CA ALA A 67 -16.83 2.18 7.10
C ALA A 67 -15.41 2.47 6.58
N ALA A 68 -14.81 1.53 5.85
CA ALA A 68 -13.49 1.73 5.26
C ALA A 68 -13.56 2.69 4.07
N PRO A 69 -12.55 3.57 3.90
CA PRO A 69 -12.57 4.55 2.83
C PRO A 69 -12.34 3.90 1.47
N LYS A 70 -13.17 4.25 0.49
CA LYS A 70 -12.91 3.98 -0.92
C LYS A 70 -11.75 4.83 -1.41
N TYR A 71 -11.05 4.34 -2.44
CA TYR A 71 -9.88 5.02 -2.99
C TYR A 71 -9.83 4.87 -4.52
N THR A 72 -9.09 5.75 -5.16
CA THR A 72 -8.59 5.56 -6.52
C THR A 72 -7.14 5.14 -6.46
N GLU A 73 -6.69 4.43 -7.47
CA GLU A 73 -5.35 3.87 -7.54
C GLU A 73 -4.77 4.10 -8.93
N ASP A 74 -3.58 4.68 -8.99
CA ASP A 74 -2.81 4.88 -10.21
C ASP A 74 -1.60 3.94 -10.17
N CYS A 75 -1.54 3.02 -11.14
CA CYS A 75 -0.52 1.99 -11.22
C CYS A 75 0.36 2.16 -12.45
N VAL A 76 1.65 1.88 -12.27
CA VAL A 76 2.62 1.78 -13.36
C VAL A 76 3.51 0.55 -13.16
N GLY A 77 3.98 -0.02 -14.26
CA GLY A 77 4.84 -1.20 -14.18
C GLY A 77 5.29 -1.72 -15.52
N LYS A 78 5.82 -2.92 -15.48
CA LYS A 78 6.30 -3.63 -16.65
C LYS A 78 5.88 -5.08 -16.62
N TYR A 79 5.59 -5.63 -17.79
CA TYR A 79 5.42 -7.07 -17.98
C TYR A 79 6.46 -7.59 -18.95
N GLU A 80 6.82 -8.84 -18.77
CA GLU A 80 7.67 -9.61 -19.64
C GLU A 80 7.02 -10.95 -19.93
N PHE A 81 6.76 -11.22 -21.21
CA PHE A 81 6.23 -12.49 -21.68
C PHE A 81 7.33 -13.22 -22.47
N MET A 82 7.57 -14.45 -22.12
CA MET A 82 8.64 -15.28 -22.68
C MET A 82 8.11 -16.19 -23.80
N PRO A 83 8.98 -16.68 -24.71
CA PRO A 83 8.57 -17.58 -25.79
C PRO A 83 7.95 -18.91 -25.32
N ASP A 84 8.20 -19.33 -24.09
CA ASP A 84 7.64 -20.54 -23.47
C ASP A 84 6.29 -20.30 -22.78
N GLU A 85 5.64 -19.16 -23.09
CA GLU A 85 4.37 -18.71 -22.53
C GLU A 85 4.42 -18.33 -21.05
N SER A 86 5.56 -18.43 -20.37
CA SER A 86 5.72 -17.89 -19.03
C SER A 86 5.72 -16.36 -19.07
N TRP A 87 5.27 -15.75 -18.00
CA TRP A 87 5.25 -14.29 -17.89
C TRP A 87 5.38 -13.82 -16.46
N LYS A 88 5.83 -12.62 -16.29
CA LYS A 88 5.91 -11.90 -15.02
C LYS A 88 5.61 -10.42 -15.22
N GLY A 89 5.08 -9.80 -14.21
CA GLY A 89 4.84 -8.36 -14.14
C GLY A 89 5.14 -7.83 -12.75
N SER A 90 5.60 -6.60 -12.70
CA SER A 90 5.80 -5.90 -11.43
C SER A 90 5.71 -4.40 -11.60
N GLY A 91 5.38 -3.70 -10.52
CA GLY A 91 5.25 -2.27 -10.55
C GLY A 91 4.91 -1.68 -9.19
N THR A 92 4.39 -0.47 -9.24
CA THR A 92 3.96 0.27 -8.06
C THR A 92 2.61 0.92 -8.30
N CYS A 93 1.84 1.09 -7.25
CA CYS A 93 0.61 1.83 -7.27
C CYS A 93 0.63 2.95 -6.23
N THR A 94 -0.13 4.00 -6.49
CA THR A 94 -0.42 5.07 -5.54
C THR A 94 -1.92 5.13 -5.35
N LEU A 95 -2.36 4.82 -4.14
CA LEU A 95 -3.74 4.93 -3.71
C LEU A 95 -3.99 6.34 -3.19
N LEU A 96 -5.09 6.96 -3.64
CA LEU A 96 -5.51 8.29 -3.21
C LEU A 96 -6.87 8.22 -2.54
N PHE A 97 -6.93 8.66 -1.31
CA PHE A 97 -8.13 8.70 -0.49
C PHE A 97 -8.81 10.08 -0.55
N LYS A 98 -10.11 10.14 -0.24
CA LYS A 98 -10.88 11.39 -0.23
C LYS A 98 -10.32 12.43 0.75
N SER A 99 -9.60 12.00 1.81
CA SER A 99 -8.91 12.90 2.74
C SER A 99 -7.74 13.66 2.12
N GLY A 100 -7.24 13.21 0.97
CA GLY A 100 -5.99 13.67 0.35
C GLY A 100 -4.77 12.86 0.80
N ASP A 101 -4.90 11.98 1.77
CA ASP A 101 -3.84 11.05 2.16
C ASP A 101 -3.56 10.05 1.03
N LYS A 102 -2.33 9.57 0.97
CA LYS A 102 -1.90 8.57 -0.02
C LYS A 102 -1.33 7.34 0.68
N MET A 103 -1.49 6.20 0.03
CA MET A 103 -0.77 4.98 0.34
C MET A 103 -0.05 4.52 -0.93
N THR A 104 1.11 3.90 -0.79
CA THR A 104 1.87 3.36 -1.91
C THR A 104 2.11 1.87 -1.68
N ASP A 105 2.07 1.11 -2.75
CA ASP A 105 2.44 -0.29 -2.73
C ASP A 105 3.30 -0.67 -3.94
N SER A 106 3.89 -1.85 -3.86
CA SER A 106 4.49 -2.57 -4.97
C SER A 106 3.66 -3.82 -5.23
N TRP A 107 3.52 -4.20 -6.49
CA TRP A 107 2.79 -5.38 -6.91
C TRP A 107 3.65 -6.31 -7.76
N GLU A 108 3.28 -7.59 -7.74
CA GLU A 108 3.90 -8.65 -8.51
C GLU A 108 2.84 -9.61 -9.04
N GLU A 109 2.95 -9.95 -10.33
CA GLU A 109 2.10 -10.87 -11.06
C GLU A 109 2.95 -11.85 -11.88
N GLY A 110 2.41 -12.99 -12.21
CA GLY A 110 3.11 -13.90 -13.10
C GLY A 110 2.55 -15.32 -13.11
N SER A 111 2.88 -16.05 -14.17
CA SER A 111 2.48 -17.45 -14.34
C SER A 111 3.02 -18.40 -13.27
N HIS A 112 4.04 -17.98 -12.51
CA HIS A 112 4.63 -18.71 -11.39
C HIS A 112 3.88 -18.51 -10.07
N LEU A 113 2.96 -17.53 -10.01
CA LEU A 113 2.17 -17.21 -8.82
C LEU A 113 0.77 -17.83 -8.90
N LYS A 114 0.25 -18.27 -7.76
CA LYS A 114 -1.13 -18.72 -7.65
C LYS A 114 -2.13 -17.56 -7.63
N GLU A 115 -1.76 -16.48 -6.98
CA GLU A 115 -2.48 -15.21 -6.91
C GLU A 115 -1.43 -14.09 -7.05
N SER A 116 -1.80 -12.99 -7.64
CA SER A 116 -0.98 -11.77 -7.65
C SER A 116 -0.80 -11.24 -6.24
N THR A 117 0.32 -10.58 -5.97
CA THR A 117 0.65 -10.07 -4.64
C THR A 117 0.85 -8.57 -4.64
N TYR A 118 0.58 -7.93 -3.51
CA TYR A 118 0.97 -6.56 -3.27
C TYR A 118 1.60 -6.38 -1.88
N LYS A 119 2.45 -5.37 -1.76
CA LYS A 119 3.12 -5.01 -0.50
C LYS A 119 3.04 -3.50 -0.30
N ILE A 120 2.46 -3.06 0.81
CA ILE A 120 2.43 -1.65 1.18
C ILE A 120 3.84 -1.18 1.50
N THR A 121 4.26 -0.10 0.87
CA THR A 121 5.62 0.46 0.96
C THR A 121 5.66 1.78 1.72
N GLY A 122 4.49 2.31 2.10
CA GLY A 122 4.34 3.53 2.89
C GLY A 122 3.17 4.39 2.45
N GLY A 123 3.23 5.68 2.77
CA GLY A 123 2.18 6.63 2.41
C GLY A 123 2.39 8.01 2.98
N THR A 124 1.33 8.81 3.05
CA THR A 124 1.30 10.13 3.64
C THR A 124 0.12 10.28 4.60
N GLY A 125 0.14 11.29 5.47
CA GLY A 125 -0.93 11.53 6.43
C GLY A 125 -1.10 10.36 7.38
N LYS A 126 -2.30 9.80 7.48
CA LYS A 126 -2.55 8.64 8.37
C LYS A 126 -1.84 7.35 7.91
N TYR A 127 -1.35 7.30 6.67
CA TYR A 127 -0.62 6.15 6.12
C TYR A 127 0.90 6.33 6.12
N ASP A 128 1.41 7.41 6.72
CA ASP A 128 2.86 7.60 6.89
C ASP A 128 3.44 6.49 7.78
N GLY A 129 4.40 5.71 7.22
CA GLY A 129 4.93 4.51 7.87
C GLY A 129 4.03 3.27 7.81
N ALA A 130 2.91 3.30 7.07
CA ALA A 130 2.07 2.13 6.87
C ALA A 130 2.84 0.97 6.22
N SER A 131 2.50 -0.25 6.61
CA SER A 131 3.07 -1.49 6.09
C SER A 131 2.00 -2.57 5.97
N GLY A 132 2.34 -3.69 5.38
CA GLY A 132 1.41 -4.81 5.17
C GLY A 132 1.41 -5.28 3.73
N GLY A 133 0.30 -5.83 3.28
CA GLY A 133 0.14 -6.35 1.94
C GLY A 133 -0.82 -7.52 1.88
N GLY A 134 -0.90 -8.14 0.72
CA GLY A 134 -1.84 -9.23 0.51
C GLY A 134 -1.77 -9.81 -0.89
N THR A 135 -2.90 -10.36 -1.31
CA THR A 135 -3.08 -10.92 -2.65
C THR A 135 -4.29 -10.32 -3.34
N TYR A 136 -4.30 -10.40 -4.64
CA TYR A 136 -5.44 -10.00 -5.45
C TYR A 136 -5.57 -10.90 -6.69
N THR A 137 -6.75 -10.85 -7.28
CA THR A 137 -7.05 -11.45 -8.59
C THR A 137 -7.69 -10.38 -9.45
N LEU A 138 -7.32 -10.35 -10.72
CA LEU A 138 -7.97 -9.55 -11.76
C LEU A 138 -8.31 -10.45 -12.94
N GLU A 139 -9.46 -10.23 -13.53
CA GLU A 139 -9.89 -10.85 -14.78
C GLU A 139 -10.35 -9.77 -15.75
N GLU A 140 -10.07 -9.98 -17.02
CA GLU A 140 -10.57 -9.13 -18.08
C GLU A 140 -12.08 -9.36 -18.24
N LEU A 141 -12.86 -8.29 -18.06
CA LEU A 141 -14.31 -8.32 -18.22
C LEU A 141 -14.70 -7.93 -19.65
N ARG A 142 -14.00 -6.94 -20.21
CA ARG A 142 -14.21 -6.43 -21.55
C ARG A 142 -13.08 -5.48 -21.95
N ASP A 143 -12.44 -5.72 -23.09
CA ASP A 143 -11.39 -4.88 -23.66
C ASP A 143 -10.28 -4.55 -22.64
N THR A 144 -10.24 -3.29 -22.18
CA THR A 144 -9.27 -2.80 -21.19
C THR A 144 -9.82 -2.77 -19.76
N LEU A 145 -11.08 -3.20 -19.57
CA LEU A 145 -11.75 -3.19 -18.27
C LEU A 145 -11.52 -4.50 -17.53
N LEU A 146 -10.98 -4.41 -16.32
CA LEU A 146 -10.74 -5.54 -15.44
C LEU A 146 -11.56 -5.41 -14.17
N GLY A 147 -11.92 -6.54 -13.59
CA GLY A 147 -12.56 -6.61 -12.29
C GLY A 147 -11.93 -7.68 -11.43
N GLY A 148 -11.96 -7.52 -10.12
CA GLY A 148 -11.37 -8.49 -9.25
C GLY A 148 -11.58 -8.25 -7.78
N ARG A 149 -10.86 -9.02 -6.99
CA ARG A 149 -10.93 -9.00 -5.53
C ARG A 149 -9.53 -8.89 -4.93
N TYR A 150 -9.42 -8.22 -3.80
CA TYR A 150 -8.20 -8.19 -3.00
C TYR A 150 -8.49 -8.61 -1.55
N LYS A 151 -7.46 -9.12 -0.90
CA LYS A 151 -7.45 -9.45 0.53
C LYS A 151 -6.04 -9.22 1.08
N GLY A 152 -5.96 -8.72 2.30
CA GLY A 152 -4.68 -8.47 2.94
C GLY A 152 -4.79 -7.84 4.30
N THR A 153 -3.72 -7.20 4.73
CA THR A 153 -3.63 -6.49 6.00
C THR A 153 -2.93 -5.16 5.81
N ILE A 154 -3.40 -4.15 6.56
CA ILE A 154 -2.69 -2.89 6.77
C ILE A 154 -2.31 -2.78 8.22
N GLN A 155 -1.06 -2.44 8.48
CA GLN A 155 -0.55 -2.03 9.78
C GLN A 155 -0.23 -0.55 9.72
N LEU A 156 -0.96 0.25 10.50
CA LEU A 156 -0.68 1.66 10.69
C LEU A 156 0.33 1.84 11.84
N PRO A 157 1.20 2.85 11.80
CA PRO A 157 2.21 3.10 12.83
C PRO A 157 1.61 3.49 14.17
#